data_eb868c0ebdb94f5b582d671d37a04ee8
#
_entry.id   eb868c0ebdb94f5b582d671d37a04ee8
#
_cell.length_a   1.000
_cell.length_b   1.000
_cell.length_c   1.000
_cell.angle_alpha   90.00
_cell.angle_beta   90.00
_cell.angle_gamma   90.00
#
_symmetry.space_group_name_H-M   'P 1'
#
loop_
_entity.id
_entity.type
_entity.pdbx_description
1 polymer ?
#
loop_
_entity_poly.entity_id
_entity_poly.type
_entity_poly.pdbx_seq_one_letter_code
_entity_poly.pdbx_strand_id
1 'polypeptide(L)'
;MPDLSYLGKAVLIAGADTGHGPVEGNGQVNYGTTHYFNATNGVTTNAYLFPASETSDAAIIANANAGRGFMNYTAHGWEGGWGDPSFTTTDVAAMTNLNEYGVMVGNACLTGKFDYGVCFGEALIRRASRGAAGYIGASNSSYWG
;
A
#
# COMPACT_ATOMS: atom_id res chain seq x y z
N MET A 1 15.64 -22.18 6.12
CA MET A 1 15.76 -20.72 6.24
C MET A 1 14.45 -20.10 5.80
N PRO A 2 14.02 -19.00 6.40
CA PRO A 2 12.85 -18.27 5.88
C PRO A 2 13.13 -17.77 4.46
N ASP A 3 12.12 -17.77 3.61
CA ASP A 3 12.21 -17.16 2.28
C ASP A 3 12.19 -15.63 2.44
N LEU A 4 13.25 -14.96 2.02
CA LEU A 4 13.39 -13.50 2.06
C LEU A 4 13.20 -12.85 0.68
N SER A 5 12.80 -13.62 -0.32
CA SER A 5 12.64 -13.12 -1.70
C SER A 5 11.57 -12.00 -1.81
N TYR A 6 10.61 -11.96 -0.88
CA TYR A 6 9.59 -10.91 -0.83
C TYR A 6 10.18 -9.51 -0.56
N LEU A 7 11.34 -9.42 0.09
CA LEU A 7 12.00 -8.13 0.38
C LEU A 7 12.43 -7.39 -0.88
N GLY A 8 12.73 -8.13 -1.96
CA GLY A 8 13.02 -7.56 -3.28
C GLY A 8 11.79 -7.25 -4.13
N LYS A 9 10.59 -7.25 -3.56
CA LYS A 9 9.34 -7.01 -4.30
C LYS A 9 8.63 -5.78 -3.75
N ALA A 10 8.20 -4.88 -4.65
CA ALA A 10 7.47 -3.67 -4.29
C ALA A 10 6.14 -3.54 -5.05
N VAL A 11 5.21 -2.79 -4.45
CA VAL A 11 3.96 -2.36 -5.09
C VAL A 11 3.83 -0.85 -4.93
N LEU A 12 3.66 -0.13 -6.02
CA LEU A 12 3.44 1.31 -6.03
C LEU A 12 2.11 1.62 -6.70
N ILE A 13 1.25 2.38 -6.02
CA ILE A 13 -0.14 2.59 -6.43
C ILE A 13 -0.46 4.08 -6.43
N ALA A 14 -0.83 4.60 -7.61
CA ALA A 14 -1.58 5.84 -7.74
C ALA A 14 -3.06 5.50 -7.72
N GLY A 15 -3.75 5.85 -6.64
CA GLY A 15 -5.18 5.57 -6.49
C GLY A 15 -6.06 6.55 -7.28
N ALA A 16 -7.36 6.31 -7.21
CA ALA A 16 -8.36 7.10 -7.94
C ALA A 16 -8.48 8.51 -7.37
N ASP A 17 -8.11 9.45 -8.17
CA ASP A 17 -8.35 10.88 -8.00
C ASP A 17 -8.27 11.57 -9.36
N THR A 18 -9.39 12.03 -9.90
CA THR A 18 -9.43 12.65 -11.24
C THR A 18 -8.67 13.97 -11.34
N GLY A 19 -8.51 14.67 -10.22
CA GLY A 19 -7.80 15.96 -10.17
C GLY A 19 -6.29 15.79 -10.04
N HIS A 20 -5.83 14.87 -9.18
CA HIS A 20 -4.43 14.72 -8.80
C HIS A 20 -3.79 13.40 -9.27
N GLY A 21 -4.59 12.37 -9.51
CA GLY A 21 -4.09 11.05 -9.94
C GLY A 21 -3.23 11.09 -11.19
N PRO A 22 -3.62 11.81 -12.28
CA PRO A 22 -2.85 11.84 -13.51
C PRO A 22 -1.45 12.45 -13.38
N VAL A 23 -1.28 13.44 -12.52
CA VAL A 23 -0.03 14.20 -12.40
C VAL A 23 0.72 13.79 -11.13
N GLU A 24 0.15 14.09 -9.97
CA GLU A 24 0.84 13.86 -8.69
C GLU A 24 0.92 12.37 -8.34
N GLY A 25 -0.21 11.65 -8.44
CA GLY A 25 -0.26 10.22 -8.14
C GLY A 25 0.63 9.40 -9.06
N ASN A 26 0.43 9.54 -10.37
CA ASN A 26 1.25 8.84 -11.38
C ASN A 26 2.70 9.32 -11.35
N GLY A 27 2.93 10.61 -11.10
CA GLY A 27 4.26 11.19 -10.97
C GLY A 27 5.07 10.52 -9.86
N GLN A 28 4.47 10.31 -8.69
CA GLN A 28 5.11 9.59 -7.58
C GLN A 28 5.48 8.16 -7.94
N VAL A 29 4.56 7.41 -8.54
CA VAL A 29 4.80 6.02 -8.95
C VAL A 29 5.91 5.95 -10.00
N ASN A 30 5.84 6.80 -11.03
CA ASN A 30 6.84 6.85 -12.10
C ASN A 30 8.23 7.26 -11.58
N TYR A 31 8.30 8.23 -10.70
CA TYR A 31 9.55 8.63 -10.07
C TYR A 31 10.15 7.49 -9.24
N GLY A 32 9.32 6.85 -8.41
CA GLY A 32 9.72 5.72 -7.59
C GLY A 32 10.25 4.55 -8.41
N THR A 33 9.55 4.15 -9.47
CA THR A 33 9.97 3.05 -10.35
C THR A 33 11.22 3.39 -11.15
N THR A 34 11.35 4.62 -11.62
CA THR A 34 12.52 5.04 -12.41
C THR A 34 13.80 5.06 -11.57
N HIS A 35 13.72 5.56 -10.33
CA HIS A 35 14.92 5.86 -9.54
C HIS A 35 15.25 4.83 -8.46
N TYR A 36 14.26 4.15 -7.90
CA TYR A 36 14.47 3.32 -6.70
C TYR A 36 13.95 1.89 -6.83
N PHE A 37 12.71 1.72 -7.21
CA PHE A 37 12.03 0.43 -7.20
C PHE A 37 12.08 -0.22 -8.60
N ASN A 38 13.27 -0.67 -9.01
CA ASN A 38 13.50 -1.23 -10.35
C ASN A 38 14.55 -2.35 -10.32
N ALA A 39 14.67 -3.07 -11.43
CA ALA A 39 15.58 -4.20 -11.56
C ALA A 39 17.06 -3.83 -11.37
N THR A 40 17.47 -2.62 -11.73
CA THR A 40 18.84 -2.13 -11.52
C THR A 40 19.20 -2.09 -10.04
N ASN A 41 18.22 -1.81 -9.19
CA ASN A 41 18.35 -1.79 -7.74
C ASN A 41 17.94 -3.13 -7.08
N GLY A 42 17.75 -4.18 -7.87
CA GLY A 42 17.37 -5.50 -7.36
C GLY A 42 15.92 -5.63 -6.91
N VAL A 43 15.03 -4.72 -7.37
CA VAL A 43 13.62 -4.69 -6.97
C VAL A 43 12.72 -5.00 -8.15
N THR A 44 11.82 -5.97 -7.97
CA THR A 44 10.70 -6.24 -8.89
C THR A 44 9.47 -5.48 -8.43
N THR A 45 8.93 -4.60 -9.28
CA THR A 45 7.82 -3.71 -8.91
C THR A 45 6.58 -3.95 -9.73
N ASN A 46 5.44 -4.08 -9.04
CA ASN A 46 4.12 -3.95 -9.64
C ASN A 46 3.68 -2.48 -9.49
N ALA A 47 3.55 -1.77 -10.60
CA ALA A 47 3.12 -0.38 -10.65
C ALA A 47 1.67 -0.29 -11.15
N TYR A 48 0.84 0.42 -10.41
CA TYR A 48 -0.57 0.65 -10.74
C TYR A 48 -0.79 2.15 -10.91
N LEU A 49 -1.09 2.56 -12.13
CA LEU A 49 -1.25 3.95 -12.53
C LEU A 49 -2.73 4.30 -12.74
N PHE A 50 -3.14 5.45 -12.27
CA PHE A 50 -4.45 6.00 -12.58
C PHE A 50 -4.57 6.32 -14.09
N PRO A 51 -5.72 6.09 -14.77
CA PRO A 51 -6.98 5.59 -14.19
C PRO A 51 -7.08 4.06 -14.12
N ALA A 52 -6.19 3.29 -14.72
CA ALA A 52 -6.28 1.83 -14.76
C ALA A 52 -6.20 1.17 -13.36
N SER A 53 -5.63 1.86 -12.38
CA SER A 53 -5.56 1.40 -10.99
C SER A 53 -6.93 1.24 -10.33
N GLU A 54 -7.95 1.99 -10.75
CA GLU A 54 -9.31 1.96 -10.17
C GLU A 54 -9.94 0.56 -10.11
N THR A 55 -9.56 -0.33 -11.01
CA THR A 55 -10.09 -1.69 -11.08
C THR A 55 -9.12 -2.74 -10.56
N SER A 56 -8.12 -2.34 -9.76
CA SER A 56 -7.00 -3.21 -9.37
C SER A 56 -7.12 -3.82 -7.97
N ASP A 57 -8.25 -3.70 -7.28
CA ASP A 57 -8.46 -4.19 -5.90
C ASP A 57 -7.95 -5.63 -5.71
N ALA A 58 -8.44 -6.54 -6.53
CA ALA A 58 -8.08 -7.96 -6.43
C ALA A 58 -6.57 -8.19 -6.64
N ALA A 59 -5.95 -7.43 -7.56
CA ALA A 59 -4.52 -7.53 -7.83
C ALA A 59 -3.69 -6.96 -6.66
N ILE A 60 -4.12 -5.87 -6.04
CA ILE A 60 -3.49 -5.28 -4.85
C ILE A 60 -3.55 -6.26 -3.67
N ILE A 61 -4.73 -6.83 -3.39
CA ILE A 61 -4.94 -7.83 -2.34
C ILE A 61 -4.07 -9.07 -2.61
N ALA A 62 -4.02 -9.56 -3.86
CA ALA A 62 -3.17 -10.68 -4.23
C ALA A 62 -1.68 -10.38 -4.03
N ASN A 63 -1.24 -9.16 -4.34
CA ASN A 63 0.13 -8.72 -4.09
C ASN A 63 0.46 -8.70 -2.59
N ALA A 64 -0.43 -8.16 -1.76
CA ALA A 64 -0.25 -8.14 -0.31
C ALA A 64 -0.17 -9.57 0.27
N ASN A 65 -1.03 -10.46 -0.20
CA ASN A 65 -1.08 -11.86 0.21
C ASN A 65 0.16 -12.67 -0.21
N ALA A 66 0.78 -12.31 -1.34
CA ALA A 66 2.00 -12.95 -1.84
C ALA A 66 3.29 -12.37 -1.22
N GLY A 67 3.18 -11.55 -0.19
CA GLY A 67 4.30 -10.90 0.48
C GLY A 67 5.01 -9.86 -0.39
N ARG A 68 5.23 -8.69 0.16
CA ARG A 68 5.98 -7.59 -0.46
C ARG A 68 6.85 -6.91 0.58
N GLY A 69 8.10 -6.61 0.22
CA GLY A 69 8.98 -5.85 1.09
C GLY A 69 8.51 -4.41 1.28
N PHE A 70 7.87 -3.85 0.25
CA PHE A 70 7.36 -2.48 0.28
C PHE A 70 6.06 -2.33 -0.51
N MET A 71 5.10 -1.60 0.06
CA MET A 71 3.90 -1.17 -0.65
C MET A 71 3.64 0.31 -0.38
N ASN A 72 3.34 1.09 -1.42
CA ASN A 72 2.93 2.49 -1.29
C ASN A 72 1.63 2.74 -2.05
N TYR A 73 0.70 3.41 -1.39
CA TYR A 73 -0.53 3.90 -1.97
C TYR A 73 -0.63 5.41 -1.78
N THR A 74 -1.09 6.11 -2.82
CA THR A 74 -1.31 7.55 -2.76
C THR A 74 -2.64 7.90 -3.42
N ALA A 75 -3.62 8.27 -2.64
CA ALA A 75 -4.91 8.88 -2.96
C ALA A 75 -5.79 9.01 -1.71
N HIS A 76 -7.09 8.75 -1.85
CA HIS A 76 -8.06 8.85 -0.76
C HIS A 76 -8.04 7.64 0.18
N GLY A 77 -8.34 7.89 1.45
CA GLY A 77 -8.49 6.84 2.45
C GLY A 77 -9.35 7.29 3.63
N TRP A 78 -9.64 6.35 4.48
CA TRP A 78 -10.36 6.58 5.74
C TRP A 78 -9.81 5.63 6.81
N GLU A 79 -10.39 5.65 8.01
CA GLU A 79 -9.90 4.83 9.11
C GLU A 79 -9.87 3.33 8.80
N GLY A 80 -10.76 2.87 7.91
CA GLY A 80 -10.87 1.45 7.52
C GLY A 80 -9.96 1.02 6.38
N GLY A 81 -9.25 1.94 5.70
CA GLY A 81 -8.36 1.54 4.59
C GLY A 81 -8.15 2.55 3.48
N TRP A 82 -7.61 2.06 2.40
CA TRP A 82 -7.42 2.78 1.13
C TRP A 82 -8.75 2.84 0.36
N GLY A 83 -8.97 3.93 -0.34
CA GLY A 83 -10.21 4.19 -1.04
C GLY A 83 -10.38 3.36 -2.30
N ASP A 84 -9.64 3.73 -3.34
CA ASP A 84 -9.77 3.12 -4.65
C ASP A 84 -8.41 3.18 -5.38
N PRO A 85 -7.77 2.04 -5.72
CA PRO A 85 -8.22 0.68 -5.42
C PRO A 85 -8.34 0.39 -3.93
N SER A 86 -9.35 -0.39 -3.59
CA SER A 86 -9.72 -0.66 -2.20
C SER A 86 -8.82 -1.72 -1.55
N PHE A 87 -8.32 -1.41 -0.36
CA PHE A 87 -7.66 -2.37 0.53
C PHE A 87 -7.97 -1.99 1.97
N THR A 88 -8.71 -2.85 2.66
CA THR A 88 -9.41 -2.51 3.90
C THR A 88 -9.03 -3.40 5.08
N THR A 89 -9.49 -3.04 6.28
CA THR A 89 -9.35 -3.88 7.48
C THR A 89 -9.97 -5.26 7.31
N THR A 90 -10.99 -5.42 6.47
CA THR A 90 -11.56 -6.73 6.12
C THR A 90 -10.57 -7.58 5.34
N ASP A 91 -9.88 -6.97 4.37
CA ASP A 91 -8.85 -7.66 3.58
C ASP A 91 -7.64 -8.00 4.44
N VAL A 92 -7.25 -7.09 5.35
CA VAL A 92 -6.19 -7.36 6.34
C VAL A 92 -6.54 -8.56 7.22
N ALA A 93 -7.79 -8.68 7.66
CA ALA A 93 -8.24 -9.84 8.44
C ALA A 93 -8.14 -11.16 7.65
N ALA A 94 -8.23 -11.10 6.32
CA ALA A 94 -8.11 -12.24 5.41
C ALA A 94 -6.69 -12.47 4.87
N MET A 95 -5.70 -11.64 5.19
CA MET A 95 -4.33 -11.76 4.67
C MET A 95 -3.70 -13.13 4.94
N THR A 96 -2.90 -13.59 3.97
CA THR A 96 -2.25 -14.91 4.00
C THR A 96 -0.71 -14.85 3.94
N ASN A 97 -0.09 -13.69 3.97
CA ASN A 97 1.36 -13.46 3.86
C ASN A 97 2.17 -13.90 5.08
N LEU A 98 2.07 -15.17 5.42
CA LEU A 98 2.74 -15.76 6.58
C LEU A 98 4.26 -15.56 6.54
N ASN A 99 4.82 -14.91 7.56
CA ASN A 99 6.26 -14.61 7.72
C ASN A 99 6.85 -13.69 6.64
N GLU A 100 6.03 -13.01 5.84
CA GLU A 100 6.45 -12.10 4.78
C GLU A 100 5.94 -10.69 5.06
N TYR A 101 6.53 -10.04 6.06
CA TYR A 101 6.08 -8.76 6.59
C TYR A 101 6.92 -7.61 6.03
N GLY A 102 6.36 -6.85 5.10
CA GLY A 102 6.99 -5.66 4.57
C GLY A 102 6.52 -4.39 5.28
N VAL A 103 7.02 -3.26 4.79
CA VAL A 103 6.58 -1.93 5.20
C VAL A 103 5.53 -1.41 4.20
N MET A 104 4.45 -0.85 4.72
CA MET A 104 3.41 -0.23 3.90
C MET A 104 3.28 1.26 4.22
N VAL A 105 3.04 2.05 3.19
CA VAL A 105 2.85 3.50 3.29
C VAL A 105 1.52 3.86 2.64
N GLY A 106 0.67 4.57 3.36
CA GLY A 106 -0.57 5.14 2.84
C GLY A 106 -0.52 6.66 2.90
N ASN A 107 -0.20 7.30 1.78
CA ASN A 107 -0.41 8.74 1.60
C ASN A 107 -1.92 8.98 1.38
N ALA A 108 -2.69 8.80 2.45
CA ALA A 108 -4.14 8.79 2.44
C ALA A 108 -4.67 9.22 3.81
N CYS A 109 -5.82 9.90 3.83
CA CYS A 109 -6.44 10.40 5.05
C CYS A 109 -6.71 9.28 6.05
N LEU A 110 -6.52 9.55 7.34
CA LEU A 110 -7.07 8.80 8.49
C LEU A 110 -6.62 7.34 8.62
N THR A 111 -5.81 6.81 7.70
CA THR A 111 -5.43 5.39 7.71
C THR A 111 -4.54 5.01 8.89
N GLY A 112 -3.91 6.00 9.55
CA GLY A 112 -3.14 5.86 10.79
C GLY A 112 -3.79 6.53 12.01
N LYS A 113 -5.12 6.72 12.01
CA LYS A 113 -5.84 7.41 13.09
C LYS A 113 -5.98 6.53 14.33
N PHE A 114 -4.99 6.60 15.18
CA PHE A 114 -4.80 5.72 16.35
C PHE A 114 -5.82 5.95 17.48
N ASP A 115 -6.60 7.02 17.45
CA ASP A 115 -7.70 7.30 18.39
C ASP A 115 -9.06 6.79 17.93
N TYR A 116 -9.09 6.05 16.82
CA TYR A 116 -10.29 5.43 16.24
C TYR A 116 -10.23 3.91 16.44
N GLY A 117 -10.88 3.36 17.43
CA GLY A 117 -11.02 1.91 17.62
C GLY A 117 -9.80 1.10 17.13
N VAL A 118 -9.89 0.50 15.95
CA VAL A 118 -8.77 -0.15 15.24
C VAL A 118 -8.71 0.41 13.82
N CYS A 119 -7.79 1.33 13.57
CA CYS A 119 -7.59 1.87 12.22
C CYS A 119 -6.84 0.89 11.30
N PHE A 120 -6.79 1.19 10.02
CA PHE A 120 -6.17 0.34 9.00
C PHE A 120 -4.70 0.02 9.31
N GLY A 121 -3.90 1.04 9.64
CA GLY A 121 -2.49 0.86 10.00
C GLY A 121 -2.32 -0.04 11.22
N GLU A 122 -3.17 0.14 12.24
CA GLU A 122 -3.16 -0.68 13.43
C GLU A 122 -3.59 -2.13 13.14
N ALA A 123 -4.59 -2.33 12.29
CA ALA A 123 -5.01 -3.67 11.87
C ALA A 123 -3.85 -4.42 11.18
N LEU A 124 -3.09 -3.76 10.31
CA LEU A 124 -1.93 -4.32 9.62
C LEU A 124 -0.84 -4.79 10.59
N ILE A 125 -0.45 -3.96 11.55
CA ILE A 125 0.65 -4.30 12.47
C ILE A 125 0.24 -5.25 13.59
N ARG A 126 -1.05 -5.35 13.92
CA ARG A 126 -1.58 -6.26 14.95
C ARG A 126 -1.96 -7.62 14.41
N ARG A 127 -1.98 -7.82 13.10
CA ARG A 127 -2.40 -9.09 12.49
C ARG A 127 -1.43 -10.21 12.85
N ALA A 128 -1.88 -11.15 13.67
CA ALA A 128 -1.04 -12.25 14.15
C ALA A 128 -0.46 -13.08 12.98
N SER A 129 0.87 -13.16 12.93
CA SER A 129 1.64 -13.93 11.93
C SER A 129 1.37 -13.55 10.46
N ARG A 130 0.84 -12.35 10.21
CA ARG A 130 0.53 -11.77 8.89
C ARG A 130 0.52 -10.25 8.97
N GLY A 131 0.13 -9.58 7.88
CA GLY A 131 0.03 -8.12 7.84
C GLY A 131 1.34 -7.45 7.47
N ALA A 132 1.73 -6.40 8.18
CA ALA A 132 2.93 -5.62 7.89
C ALA A 132 3.87 -5.52 9.10
N ALA A 133 5.17 -5.37 8.83
CA ALA A 133 6.17 -5.07 9.85
C ALA A 133 6.07 -3.62 10.36
N GLY A 134 5.55 -2.73 9.52
CA GLY A 134 5.31 -1.33 9.87
C GLY A 134 4.35 -0.68 8.89
N TYR A 135 3.66 0.35 9.37
CA TYR A 135 2.77 1.17 8.57
C TYR A 135 3.04 2.66 8.82
N ILE A 136 3.12 3.43 7.73
CA ILE A 136 3.16 4.89 7.76
C ILE A 136 1.87 5.39 7.13
N GLY A 137 1.08 6.14 7.88
CA GLY A 137 -0.19 6.69 7.42
C GLY A 137 -0.60 7.92 8.23
N ALA A 138 -1.47 8.74 7.65
CA ALA A 138 -1.95 9.97 8.28
C ALA A 138 -2.90 9.67 9.45
N SER A 139 -2.67 10.33 10.58
CA SER A 139 -3.57 10.28 11.75
C SER A 139 -4.76 11.22 11.61
N ASN A 140 -4.74 12.12 10.62
CA ASN A 140 -5.80 13.07 10.32
C ASN A 140 -5.98 13.18 8.80
N SER A 141 -6.81 14.11 8.34
CA SER A 141 -6.89 14.44 6.91
C SER A 141 -5.53 14.88 6.38
N SER A 142 -5.16 14.37 5.22
CA SER A 142 -3.98 14.77 4.45
C SER A 142 -4.44 15.35 3.12
N TYR A 143 -3.60 16.18 2.52
CA TYR A 143 -3.91 16.88 1.30
C TYR A 143 -2.78 16.70 0.30
N TRP A 144 -3.10 16.84 -0.98
CA TRP A 144 -2.09 16.95 -2.02
C TRP A 144 -1.28 18.23 -1.81
N GLY A 145 0.03 18.13 -1.88
CA GLY A 145 0.96 19.25 -1.66
C GLY A 145 1.57 19.76 -2.96
#